data_b05ad1e9532fff84c5ee3b3bfc4ea7ed
#
_entry.id   b05ad1e9532fff84c5ee3b3bfc4ea7ed
#
_cell.length_a   1.000
_cell.length_b   1.000
_cell.length_c   1.000
_cell.angle_alpha   90.00
_cell.angle_beta   90.00
_cell.angle_gamma   90.00
#
_symmetry.space_group_name_H-M   'P 1'
#
loop_
_entity.id
_entity.type
_entity.pdbx_description
1 polymer ?
#
loop_
_entity_poly.entity_id
_entity_poly.type
_entity_poly.pdbx_seq_one_letter_code
_entity_poly.pdbx_strand_id
1 'polypeptide(L)'
;IQHLAGNFFRPTIKTIKALEHISFSVEQGTILGLLGENGAGKTTLAKLISGILSPTEGVIRVLGHDPFHRENAFKKKISLVFGDKRQLLWDLPPVESFYVTGYIYDLSRAQIQDQITRLSDLFQVNEFLHIPVRNLSLGQRMRCELINSLLHSPQLILLDEPTLGLDLKTQAIVRSYLCDYVKDTGATCIVTSHYLRDIVDMAESIV
;
A
#
# COMPACT_ATOMS: atom_id res chain seq x y z
N ILE A 1 26.02 56.29 4.22
CA ILE A 1 25.74 55.00 3.54
C ILE A 1 26.15 53.93 4.54
N GLN A 2 25.19 53.52 5.42
CA GLN A 2 25.43 52.51 6.44
C GLN A 2 24.81 51.17 6.01
N HIS A 3 25.61 50.15 6.22
CA HIS A 3 25.38 48.75 5.94
C HIS A 3 24.04 48.21 6.42
N LEU A 4 23.20 47.77 5.49
CA LEU A 4 22.15 46.80 5.77
C LEU A 4 22.77 45.40 5.77
N ALA A 5 23.19 44.94 6.96
CA ALA A 5 23.55 43.56 7.18
C ALA A 5 22.29 42.73 7.15
N GLY A 6 22.08 41.97 6.07
CA GLY A 6 20.98 41.03 5.95
C GLY A 6 21.15 39.92 6.99
N ASN A 7 20.20 39.85 7.91
CA ASN A 7 20.02 38.69 8.77
C ASN A 7 19.60 37.49 7.88
N PHE A 8 20.56 36.71 7.47
CA PHE A 8 20.30 35.39 6.90
C PHE A 8 19.62 34.53 7.99
N PHE A 9 18.32 34.35 7.89
CA PHE A 9 17.59 33.37 8.69
C PHE A 9 18.22 32.01 8.47
N ARG A 10 19.00 31.53 9.40
CA ARG A 10 19.41 30.12 9.44
C ARG A 10 18.15 29.32 9.81
N PRO A 11 17.63 28.46 8.94
CA PRO A 11 16.49 27.63 9.31
C PRO A 11 16.87 26.79 10.52
N THR A 12 16.09 26.85 11.58
CA THR A 12 16.25 25.98 12.73
C THR A 12 15.80 24.59 12.31
N ILE A 13 16.75 23.69 12.06
CA ILE A 13 16.46 22.29 11.73
C ILE A 13 16.00 21.60 13.01
N LYS A 14 14.71 21.25 13.06
CA LYS A 14 14.18 20.41 14.14
C LYS A 14 14.28 18.95 13.71
N THR A 15 15.13 18.19 14.35
CA THR A 15 15.20 16.74 14.16
C THR A 15 14.06 16.08 14.93
N ILE A 16 13.25 15.29 14.22
CA ILE A 16 12.18 14.49 14.80
C ILE A 16 12.55 13.03 14.58
N LYS A 17 12.64 12.25 15.65
CA LYS A 17 12.82 10.81 15.58
C LYS A 17 11.47 10.17 15.30
N ALA A 18 11.30 9.65 14.09
CA ALA A 18 10.04 9.05 13.64
C ALA A 18 9.88 7.60 14.12
N LEU A 19 10.99 6.87 14.24
CA LEU A 19 11.05 5.47 14.67
C LEU A 19 12.33 5.27 15.47
N GLU A 20 12.26 4.53 16.58
CA GLU A 20 13.42 4.17 17.41
C GLU A 20 13.36 2.70 17.81
N HIS A 21 14.50 2.01 17.68
CA HIS A 21 14.70 0.64 18.18
C HIS A 21 13.65 -0.39 17.74
N ILE A 22 13.20 -0.31 16.46
CA ILE A 22 12.25 -1.27 15.90
C ILE A 22 13.05 -2.44 15.30
N SER A 23 12.73 -3.66 15.73
CA SER A 23 13.28 -4.89 15.16
C SER A 23 12.21 -5.96 15.15
N PHE A 24 11.89 -6.48 13.95
CA PHE A 24 10.96 -7.59 13.76
C PHE A 24 11.25 -8.32 12.45
N SER A 25 10.68 -9.50 12.31
CA SER A 25 10.68 -10.29 11.09
C SER A 25 9.26 -10.72 10.76
N VAL A 26 8.98 -10.89 9.46
CA VAL A 26 7.67 -11.31 8.96
C VAL A 26 7.87 -12.58 8.16
N GLU A 27 7.07 -13.60 8.45
CA GLU A 27 7.07 -14.84 7.68
C GLU A 27 6.39 -14.65 6.33
N GLN A 28 6.89 -15.33 5.31
CA GLN A 28 6.30 -15.28 3.98
C GLN A 28 4.91 -15.93 3.98
N GLY A 29 3.98 -15.34 3.25
CA GLY A 29 2.62 -15.85 3.12
C GLY A 29 1.71 -15.54 4.31
N THR A 30 2.12 -14.64 5.22
CA THR A 30 1.35 -14.24 6.39
C THR A 30 0.87 -12.79 6.29
N ILE A 31 -0.10 -12.42 7.12
CA ILE A 31 -0.57 -11.04 7.29
C ILE A 31 -0.04 -10.52 8.62
N LEU A 32 0.80 -9.47 8.56
CA LEU A 32 1.25 -8.71 9.72
C LEU A 32 0.42 -7.44 9.90
N GLY A 33 -0.13 -7.25 11.07
CA GLY A 33 -0.78 -6.01 11.49
C GLY A 33 0.18 -5.05 12.20
N LEU A 34 0.28 -3.81 11.73
CA LEU A 34 0.97 -2.72 12.42
C LEU A 34 -0.08 -1.84 13.10
N LEU A 35 -0.21 -1.97 14.41
CA LEU A 35 -1.18 -1.24 15.21
C LEU A 35 -0.51 -0.06 15.94
N GLY A 36 -1.15 1.11 15.93
CA GLY A 36 -0.66 2.25 16.67
C GLY A 36 -1.46 3.52 16.39
N GLU A 37 -1.30 4.50 17.26
CA GLU A 37 -1.96 5.81 17.10
C GLU A 37 -1.49 6.56 15.84
N ASN A 38 -2.23 7.60 15.47
CA ASN A 38 -1.80 8.50 14.41
C ASN A 38 -0.50 9.20 14.81
N GLY A 39 0.49 9.18 13.91
CA GLY A 39 1.81 9.72 14.19
C GLY A 39 2.81 8.74 14.84
N ALA A 40 2.42 7.49 15.17
CA ALA A 40 3.30 6.47 15.72
C ALA A 40 4.39 5.97 14.76
N GLY A 41 4.39 6.43 13.50
CA GLY A 41 5.43 6.06 12.53
C GLY A 41 5.04 4.93 11.57
N LYS A 42 3.82 4.39 11.60
CA LYS A 42 3.35 3.30 10.74
C LYS A 42 3.60 3.57 9.24
N THR A 43 3.16 4.72 8.74
CA THR A 43 3.39 5.15 7.36
C THR A 43 4.89 5.34 7.05
N THR A 44 5.67 5.80 8.03
CA THR A 44 7.13 5.91 7.89
C THR A 44 7.77 4.54 7.74
N LEU A 45 7.34 3.57 8.53
CA LEU A 45 7.81 2.18 8.44
C LEU A 45 7.43 1.56 7.08
N ALA A 46 6.20 1.74 6.60
CA ALA A 46 5.79 1.29 5.27
C ALA A 46 6.66 1.91 4.15
N LYS A 47 7.01 3.20 4.27
CA LYS A 47 7.90 3.88 3.32
C LYS A 47 9.35 3.38 3.39
N LEU A 48 9.83 2.97 4.56
CA LEU A 48 11.15 2.35 4.73
C LEU A 48 11.18 0.95 4.09
N ILE A 49 10.18 0.12 4.38
CA ILE A 49 10.04 -1.24 3.83
C ILE A 49 9.93 -1.20 2.29
N SER A 50 9.24 -0.20 1.73
CA SER A 50 9.10 -0.03 0.27
C SER A 50 10.30 0.62 -0.41
N GLY A 51 11.31 1.11 0.33
CA GLY A 51 12.48 1.82 -0.21
C GLY A 51 12.19 3.26 -0.65
N ILE A 52 11.04 3.84 -0.28
CA ILE A 52 10.74 5.25 -0.50
C ILE A 52 11.61 6.13 0.39
N LEU A 53 11.82 5.70 1.64
CA LEU A 53 12.71 6.33 2.60
C LEU A 53 13.91 5.41 2.91
N SER A 54 15.05 6.02 3.25
CA SER A 54 16.21 5.33 3.79
C SER A 54 16.21 5.42 5.31
N PRO A 55 16.58 4.36 6.05
CA PRO A 55 16.81 4.46 7.48
C PRO A 55 18.03 5.34 7.77
N THR A 56 17.99 6.07 8.88
CA THR A 56 19.14 6.83 9.37
C THR A 56 20.21 5.90 9.93
N GLU A 57 19.75 4.85 10.62
CA GLU A 57 20.59 3.80 11.21
C GLU A 57 19.86 2.45 11.12
N GLY A 58 20.59 1.35 11.27
CA GLY A 58 20.06 0.00 11.19
C GLY A 58 20.02 -0.57 9.77
N VAL A 59 19.43 -1.75 9.63
CA VAL A 59 19.36 -2.51 8.36
C VAL A 59 17.96 -2.99 8.13
N ILE A 60 17.49 -2.84 6.89
CA ILE A 60 16.21 -3.39 6.43
C ILE A 60 16.50 -4.37 5.29
N ARG A 61 15.91 -5.56 5.37
CA ARG A 61 15.93 -6.56 4.30
C ARG A 61 14.49 -6.97 3.98
N VAL A 62 14.13 -6.90 2.71
CA VAL A 62 12.79 -7.24 2.23
C VAL A 62 12.93 -8.14 1.01
N LEU A 63 12.36 -9.35 1.08
CA LEU A 63 12.49 -10.37 0.03
C LEU A 63 13.95 -10.60 -0.43
N GLY A 64 14.90 -10.52 0.52
CA GLY A 64 16.34 -10.65 0.26
C GLY A 64 17.04 -9.40 -0.30
N HIS A 65 16.31 -8.35 -0.63
CA HIS A 65 16.84 -7.09 -1.16
C HIS A 65 17.01 -6.03 -0.06
N ASP A 66 17.89 -5.06 -0.33
CA ASP A 66 17.88 -3.77 0.37
C ASP A 66 16.89 -2.85 -0.36
N PRO A 67 15.78 -2.46 0.28
CA PRO A 67 14.74 -1.69 -0.40
C PRO A 67 15.24 -0.34 -0.94
N PHE A 68 16.22 0.28 -0.26
CA PHE A 68 16.74 1.58 -0.61
C PHE A 68 17.50 1.60 -1.95
N HIS A 69 18.09 0.48 -2.35
CA HIS A 69 18.71 0.35 -3.67
C HIS A 69 17.71 0.45 -4.83
N ARG A 70 16.39 0.29 -4.56
CA ARG A 70 15.30 0.46 -5.52
C ARG A 70 15.48 -0.32 -6.82
N GLU A 71 16.06 -1.50 -6.73
CA GLU A 71 16.24 -2.38 -7.86
C GLU A 71 14.90 -2.66 -8.57
N ASN A 72 14.89 -2.72 -9.90
CA ASN A 72 13.68 -3.00 -10.64
C ASN A 72 13.09 -4.37 -10.29
N ALA A 73 13.96 -5.36 -10.05
CA ALA A 73 13.55 -6.68 -9.61
C ALA A 73 12.80 -6.66 -8.26
N PHE A 74 13.22 -5.81 -7.32
CA PHE A 74 12.54 -5.59 -6.05
C PHE A 74 11.20 -4.87 -6.24
N LYS A 75 11.19 -3.75 -6.99
CA LYS A 75 9.98 -2.95 -7.22
C LYS A 75 8.84 -3.75 -7.85
N LYS A 76 9.16 -4.70 -8.74
CA LYS A 76 8.18 -5.59 -9.36
C LYS A 76 7.56 -6.62 -8.41
N LYS A 77 8.19 -6.86 -7.25
CA LYS A 77 7.73 -7.83 -6.24
C LYS A 77 6.88 -7.21 -5.14
N ILE A 78 6.81 -5.89 -5.07
CA ILE A 78 6.10 -5.20 -3.99
C ILE A 78 4.95 -4.36 -4.53
N SER A 79 3.94 -4.20 -3.70
CA SER A 79 2.85 -3.24 -3.91
C SER A 79 2.68 -2.37 -2.68
N LEU A 80 2.29 -1.12 -2.88
CA LEU A 80 2.06 -0.16 -1.80
C LEU A 80 0.79 0.64 -2.09
N VAL A 81 -0.17 0.57 -1.16
CA VAL A 81 -1.41 1.34 -1.21
C VAL A 81 -1.47 2.24 0.02
N PHE A 82 -1.68 3.53 -0.21
CA PHE A 82 -1.97 4.51 0.83
C PHE A 82 -3.46 4.83 0.81
N GLY A 83 -4.12 4.79 1.97
CA GLY A 83 -5.56 5.06 2.06
C GLY A 83 -5.97 6.47 1.61
N ASP A 84 -5.06 7.44 1.70
CA ASP A 84 -5.26 8.83 1.31
C ASP A 84 -4.84 9.15 -0.14
N LYS A 85 -4.09 8.27 -0.81
CA LYS A 85 -3.58 8.49 -2.16
C LYS A 85 -4.35 7.70 -3.19
N ARG A 86 -4.68 8.38 -4.28
CA ARG A 86 -5.38 7.80 -5.42
C ARG A 86 -4.38 7.36 -6.46
N GLN A 87 -4.49 6.11 -6.91
CA GLN A 87 -3.69 5.55 -8.01
C GLN A 87 -4.52 5.42 -9.29
N LEU A 88 -5.85 5.37 -9.17
CA LEU A 88 -6.75 5.27 -10.30
C LEU A 88 -6.92 6.62 -11.01
N LEU A 89 -7.07 6.57 -12.32
CA LEU A 89 -7.36 7.72 -13.19
C LEU A 89 -8.79 8.23 -12.94
N TRP A 90 -8.91 9.41 -12.33
CA TRP A 90 -10.15 9.94 -11.76
C TRP A 90 -11.33 10.04 -12.73
N ASP A 91 -11.05 10.49 -13.97
CA ASP A 91 -12.08 10.71 -14.99
C ASP A 91 -12.35 9.48 -15.87
N LEU A 92 -11.59 8.41 -15.70
CA LEU A 92 -11.70 7.18 -16.48
C LEU A 92 -12.27 6.03 -15.64
N PRO A 93 -12.84 4.99 -16.28
CA PRO A 93 -13.19 3.76 -15.60
C PRO A 93 -11.97 3.06 -14.99
N PRO A 94 -12.12 2.31 -13.88
CA PRO A 94 -11.02 1.57 -13.24
C PRO A 94 -10.26 0.67 -14.23
N VAL A 95 -10.93 0.02 -15.14
CA VAL A 95 -10.33 -0.88 -16.13
C VAL A 95 -9.22 -0.22 -16.94
N GLU A 96 -9.33 1.07 -17.25
CA GLU A 96 -8.29 1.81 -17.95
C GLU A 96 -7.03 1.97 -17.11
N SER A 97 -7.20 2.26 -15.82
CA SER A 97 -6.07 2.30 -14.87
C SER A 97 -5.39 0.94 -14.75
N PHE A 98 -6.16 -0.15 -14.76
CA PHE A 98 -5.64 -1.51 -14.70
C PHE A 98 -4.75 -1.84 -15.91
N TYR A 99 -5.17 -1.46 -17.11
CA TYR A 99 -4.33 -1.63 -18.30
C TYR A 99 -3.05 -0.80 -18.21
N VAL A 100 -3.14 0.48 -17.79
CA VAL A 100 -1.96 1.33 -17.60
C VAL A 100 -0.98 0.70 -16.59
N THR A 101 -1.48 0.29 -15.44
CA THR A 101 -0.66 -0.37 -14.41
C THR A 101 -0.05 -1.66 -14.92
N GLY A 102 -0.84 -2.52 -15.58
CA GLY A 102 -0.31 -3.76 -16.15
C GLY A 102 0.84 -3.53 -17.13
N TYR A 103 0.73 -2.55 -18.00
CA TYR A 103 1.82 -2.20 -18.94
C TYR A 103 3.05 -1.62 -18.22
N ILE A 104 2.89 -0.84 -17.13
CA ILE A 104 4.01 -0.36 -16.33
C ILE A 104 4.81 -1.52 -15.73
N TYR A 105 4.14 -2.63 -15.41
CA TYR A 105 4.78 -3.85 -14.88
C TYR A 105 5.15 -4.86 -15.98
N ASP A 106 5.19 -4.47 -17.25
CA ASP A 106 5.55 -5.28 -18.42
C ASP A 106 4.64 -6.51 -18.62
N LEU A 107 3.37 -6.45 -18.20
CA LEU A 107 2.41 -7.53 -18.46
C LEU A 107 1.91 -7.46 -19.90
N SER A 108 1.76 -8.60 -20.54
CA SER A 108 1.07 -8.71 -21.82
C SER A 108 -0.43 -8.41 -21.65
N ARG A 109 -1.08 -8.00 -22.75
CA ARG A 109 -2.52 -7.73 -22.74
C ARG A 109 -3.35 -8.94 -22.25
N ALA A 110 -2.94 -10.14 -22.61
CA ALA A 110 -3.62 -11.36 -22.18
C ALA A 110 -3.48 -11.58 -20.66
N GLN A 111 -2.29 -11.38 -20.10
CA GLN A 111 -2.06 -11.44 -18.65
C GLN A 111 -2.86 -10.38 -17.89
N ILE A 112 -2.89 -9.15 -18.41
CA ILE A 112 -3.70 -8.08 -17.81
C ILE A 112 -5.18 -8.47 -17.78
N GLN A 113 -5.72 -8.95 -18.91
CA GLN A 113 -7.13 -9.35 -19.00
C GLN A 113 -7.46 -10.50 -18.05
N ASP A 114 -6.60 -11.50 -17.94
CA ASP A 114 -6.76 -12.63 -17.02
C ASP A 114 -6.77 -12.15 -15.55
N GLN A 115 -5.82 -11.30 -15.17
CA GLN A 115 -5.78 -10.72 -13.83
C GLN A 115 -6.99 -9.83 -13.52
N ILE A 116 -7.43 -9.01 -14.49
CA ILE A 116 -8.65 -8.20 -14.32
C ILE A 116 -9.85 -9.12 -14.06
N THR A 117 -10.04 -10.15 -14.85
CA THR A 117 -11.16 -11.09 -14.67
C THR A 117 -11.11 -11.73 -13.28
N ARG A 118 -9.98 -12.34 -12.91
CA ARG A 118 -9.80 -13.01 -11.62
C ARG A 118 -10.02 -12.08 -10.42
N LEU A 119 -9.39 -10.91 -10.45
CA LEU A 119 -9.48 -9.97 -9.34
C LEU A 119 -10.83 -9.26 -9.29
N SER A 120 -11.48 -8.99 -10.43
CA SER A 120 -12.80 -8.39 -10.45
C SER A 120 -13.87 -9.31 -9.87
N ASP A 121 -13.75 -10.62 -10.07
CA ASP A 121 -14.62 -11.62 -9.45
C ASP A 121 -14.35 -11.69 -7.94
N LEU A 122 -13.08 -11.80 -7.53
CA LEU A 122 -12.69 -11.87 -6.12
C LEU A 122 -13.18 -10.64 -5.34
N PHE A 123 -12.94 -9.43 -5.87
CA PHE A 123 -13.31 -8.17 -5.21
C PHE A 123 -14.74 -7.69 -5.52
N GLN A 124 -15.49 -8.45 -6.32
CA GLN A 124 -16.89 -8.17 -6.71
C GLN A 124 -17.06 -6.75 -7.26
N VAL A 125 -16.30 -6.41 -8.31
CA VAL A 125 -16.33 -5.06 -8.92
C VAL A 125 -16.91 -5.04 -10.33
N ASN A 126 -17.31 -6.17 -10.90
CA ASN A 126 -17.76 -6.31 -12.28
C ASN A 126 -18.84 -5.28 -12.69
N GLU A 127 -19.78 -4.98 -11.78
CA GLU A 127 -20.90 -4.07 -12.06
C GLU A 127 -20.46 -2.62 -12.28
N PHE A 128 -19.31 -2.21 -11.72
CA PHE A 128 -18.84 -0.83 -11.81
C PHE A 128 -17.45 -0.67 -12.45
N LEU A 129 -16.93 -1.74 -13.02
CA LEU A 129 -15.61 -1.77 -13.68
C LEU A 129 -15.48 -0.73 -14.80
N HIS A 130 -16.60 -0.41 -15.47
CA HIS A 130 -16.67 0.53 -16.57
C HIS A 130 -17.29 1.90 -16.21
N ILE A 131 -17.56 2.14 -14.93
CA ILE A 131 -18.06 3.42 -14.44
C ILE A 131 -16.86 4.32 -14.07
N PRO A 132 -16.81 5.59 -14.52
CA PRO A 132 -15.73 6.51 -14.15
C PRO A 132 -15.49 6.57 -12.65
N VAL A 133 -14.20 6.53 -12.21
CA VAL A 133 -13.79 6.46 -10.81
C VAL A 133 -14.44 7.55 -9.95
N ARG A 134 -14.64 8.76 -10.51
CA ARG A 134 -15.29 9.89 -9.81
C ARG A 134 -16.74 9.60 -9.39
N ASN A 135 -17.41 8.66 -10.04
CA ASN A 135 -18.80 8.29 -9.77
C ASN A 135 -18.93 7.11 -8.82
N LEU A 136 -17.82 6.50 -8.41
CA LEU A 136 -17.78 5.38 -7.47
C LEU A 136 -17.90 5.84 -6.03
N SER A 137 -18.57 5.05 -5.19
CA SER A 137 -18.52 5.21 -3.75
C SER A 137 -17.10 4.98 -3.22
N LEU A 138 -16.81 5.43 -2.01
CA LEU A 138 -15.49 5.24 -1.39
C LEU A 138 -15.10 3.75 -1.34
N GLY A 139 -16.05 2.89 -0.91
CA GLY A 139 -15.80 1.44 -0.83
C GLY A 139 -15.64 0.77 -2.20
N GLN A 140 -16.39 1.19 -3.22
CA GLN A 140 -16.21 0.72 -4.60
C GLN A 140 -14.83 1.11 -5.13
N ARG A 141 -14.45 2.37 -4.91
CA ARG A 141 -13.14 2.87 -5.31
C ARG A 141 -12.00 2.13 -4.60
N MET A 142 -12.09 1.92 -3.29
CA MET A 142 -11.05 1.20 -2.55
C MET A 142 -10.85 -0.22 -3.08
N ARG A 143 -11.92 -0.95 -3.41
CA ARG A 143 -11.81 -2.27 -4.03
C ARG A 143 -11.08 -2.22 -5.39
N CYS A 144 -11.36 -1.21 -6.20
CA CYS A 144 -10.63 -1.01 -7.46
C CYS A 144 -9.16 -0.59 -7.23
N GLU A 145 -8.84 0.23 -6.22
CA GLU A 145 -7.46 0.56 -5.83
C GLU A 145 -6.67 -0.68 -5.43
N LEU A 146 -7.30 -1.59 -4.66
CA LEU A 146 -6.69 -2.87 -4.29
C LEU A 146 -6.43 -3.73 -5.53
N ILE A 147 -7.40 -3.89 -6.44
CA ILE A 147 -7.18 -4.61 -7.69
C ILE A 147 -6.01 -4.02 -8.46
N ASN A 148 -5.99 -2.70 -8.64
CA ASN A 148 -4.91 -2.02 -9.35
C ASN A 148 -3.53 -2.33 -8.76
N SER A 149 -3.45 -2.42 -7.44
CA SER A 149 -2.23 -2.72 -6.71
C SER A 149 -1.80 -4.19 -6.78
N LEU A 150 -2.71 -5.10 -7.09
CA LEU A 150 -2.50 -6.55 -7.12
C LEU A 150 -2.29 -7.12 -8.53
N LEU A 151 -2.48 -6.32 -9.58
CA LEU A 151 -2.42 -6.76 -10.99
C LEU A 151 -1.12 -7.46 -11.38
N HIS A 152 -0.01 -7.01 -10.84
CA HIS A 152 1.32 -7.57 -11.14
C HIS A 152 1.70 -8.74 -10.23
N SER A 153 0.76 -9.26 -9.44
CA SER A 153 0.94 -10.39 -8.52
C SER A 153 2.13 -10.19 -7.56
N PRO A 154 2.12 -9.13 -6.73
CA PRO A 154 3.21 -8.82 -5.81
C PRO A 154 3.41 -9.93 -4.78
N GLN A 155 4.67 -10.12 -4.36
CA GLN A 155 5.03 -11.03 -3.26
C GLN A 155 4.86 -10.37 -1.88
N LEU A 156 4.94 -9.03 -1.83
CA LEU A 156 4.69 -8.23 -0.62
C LEU A 156 3.71 -7.11 -0.93
N ILE A 157 2.67 -7.02 -0.10
CA ILE A 157 1.65 -6.00 -0.17
C ILE A 157 1.74 -5.14 1.08
N LEU A 158 1.90 -3.83 0.91
CA LEU A 158 1.92 -2.84 1.98
C LEU A 158 0.64 -2.02 1.89
N LEU A 159 -0.21 -2.08 2.89
CA LEU A 159 -1.49 -1.36 2.96
C LEU A 159 -1.47 -0.39 4.13
N ASP A 160 -1.48 0.89 3.83
CA ASP A 160 -1.51 1.94 4.85
C ASP A 160 -2.93 2.46 5.04
N GLU A 161 -3.59 2.04 6.13
CA GLU A 161 -4.98 2.38 6.51
C GLU A 161 -6.02 2.04 5.41
N PRO A 162 -6.06 0.80 4.85
CA PRO A 162 -6.88 0.48 3.68
C PRO A 162 -8.39 0.52 3.93
N THR A 163 -8.83 0.53 5.17
CA THR A 163 -10.23 0.54 5.59
C THR A 163 -10.72 1.89 6.08
N LEU A 164 -9.83 2.90 6.08
CA LEU A 164 -10.13 4.24 6.59
C LEU A 164 -11.30 4.88 5.83
N GLY A 165 -12.30 5.34 6.58
CA GLY A 165 -13.48 6.02 6.03
C GLY A 165 -14.51 5.11 5.36
N LEU A 166 -14.31 3.79 5.41
CA LEU A 166 -15.29 2.81 4.94
C LEU A 166 -16.31 2.48 6.05
N ASP A 167 -17.54 2.15 5.65
CA ASP A 167 -18.53 1.58 6.58
C ASP A 167 -18.12 0.17 7.03
N LEU A 168 -18.64 -0.28 8.18
CA LEU A 168 -18.25 -1.55 8.80
C LEU A 168 -18.47 -2.78 7.90
N LYS A 169 -19.51 -2.76 7.06
CA LYS A 169 -19.77 -3.86 6.13
C LYS A 169 -18.72 -3.91 5.04
N THR A 170 -18.40 -2.77 4.46
CA THR A 170 -17.35 -2.67 3.43
C THR A 170 -15.97 -3.01 3.99
N GLN A 171 -15.65 -2.58 5.22
CA GLN A 171 -14.41 -2.97 5.90
C GLN A 171 -14.29 -4.49 6.02
N ALA A 172 -15.35 -5.18 6.48
CA ALA A 172 -15.37 -6.64 6.61
C ALA A 172 -15.16 -7.33 5.25
N ILE A 173 -15.79 -6.82 4.18
CA ILE A 173 -15.63 -7.33 2.82
C ILE A 173 -14.17 -7.17 2.34
N VAL A 174 -13.57 -5.99 2.52
CA VAL A 174 -12.18 -5.74 2.12
C VAL A 174 -11.22 -6.65 2.86
N ARG A 175 -11.44 -6.86 4.18
CA ARG A 175 -10.63 -7.78 4.99
C ARG A 175 -10.71 -9.21 4.47
N SER A 176 -11.92 -9.72 4.22
CA SER A 176 -12.10 -11.07 3.68
C SER A 176 -11.36 -11.25 2.37
N TYR A 177 -11.49 -10.31 1.43
CA TYR A 177 -10.82 -10.38 0.13
C TYR A 177 -9.29 -10.39 0.23
N LEU A 178 -8.74 -9.62 1.16
CA LEU A 178 -7.29 -9.61 1.39
C LEU A 178 -6.81 -10.95 1.98
N CYS A 179 -7.53 -11.52 2.93
CA CYS A 179 -7.25 -12.84 3.49
C CYS A 179 -7.30 -13.92 2.40
N ASP A 180 -8.36 -13.93 1.58
CA ASP A 180 -8.52 -14.86 0.47
C ASP A 180 -7.38 -14.72 -0.53
N TYR A 181 -7.02 -13.48 -0.91
CA TYR A 181 -5.91 -13.23 -1.83
C TYR A 181 -4.57 -13.74 -1.28
N VAL A 182 -4.24 -13.45 -0.01
CA VAL A 182 -3.00 -13.91 0.63
C VAL A 182 -2.94 -15.44 0.67
N LYS A 183 -4.05 -16.08 1.05
CA LYS A 183 -4.18 -17.53 1.10
C LYS A 183 -4.00 -18.18 -0.27
N ASP A 184 -4.60 -17.60 -1.31
CA ASP A 184 -4.57 -18.14 -2.67
C ASP A 184 -3.22 -17.97 -3.37
N THR A 185 -2.52 -16.87 -3.07
CA THR A 185 -1.29 -16.50 -3.77
C THR A 185 -0.01 -16.76 -2.99
N GLY A 186 -0.10 -16.96 -1.66
CA GLY A 186 1.06 -17.02 -0.78
C GLY A 186 1.82 -15.68 -0.65
N ALA A 187 1.20 -14.56 -1.04
CA ALA A 187 1.76 -13.24 -0.85
C ALA A 187 1.84 -12.89 0.63
N THR A 188 2.82 -12.07 1.02
CA THR A 188 2.89 -11.50 2.38
C THR A 188 2.18 -10.16 2.38
N CYS A 189 1.40 -9.87 3.44
CA CYS A 189 0.72 -8.60 3.56
C CYS A 189 1.10 -7.89 4.87
N ILE A 190 1.43 -6.61 4.80
CA ILE A 190 1.62 -5.75 5.98
C ILE A 190 0.54 -4.67 5.93
N VAL A 191 -0.32 -4.66 6.95
CA VAL A 191 -1.45 -3.73 7.04
C VAL A 191 -1.26 -2.81 8.23
N THR A 192 -1.33 -1.51 8.02
CA THR A 192 -1.36 -0.55 9.13
C THR A 192 -2.80 -0.18 9.46
N SER A 193 -3.10 -0.04 10.73
CA SER A 193 -4.36 0.54 11.21
C SER A 193 -4.18 1.18 12.59
N HIS A 194 -5.06 2.10 12.92
CA HIS A 194 -5.22 2.60 14.28
C HIS A 194 -6.42 1.95 14.99
N TYR A 195 -7.17 1.07 14.30
CA TYR A 195 -8.27 0.29 14.86
C TYR A 195 -7.85 -1.16 15.07
N LEU A 196 -7.88 -1.60 16.33
CA LEU A 196 -7.54 -2.97 16.70
C LEU A 196 -8.36 -4.01 15.93
N ARG A 197 -9.68 -3.75 15.75
CA ARG A 197 -10.58 -4.64 15.04
C ARG A 197 -10.17 -4.93 13.60
N ASP A 198 -9.63 -3.94 12.91
CA ASP A 198 -9.17 -4.12 11.52
C ASP A 198 -8.02 -5.09 11.41
N ILE A 199 -7.22 -5.18 12.45
CA ILE A 199 -6.01 -6.01 12.50
C ILE A 199 -6.33 -7.42 13.00
N VAL A 200 -7.08 -7.54 14.13
CA VAL A 200 -7.34 -8.82 14.79
C VAL A 200 -8.09 -9.81 13.88
N ASP A 201 -8.99 -9.30 13.03
CA ASP A 201 -9.77 -10.14 12.11
C ASP A 201 -8.94 -10.69 10.92
N MET A 202 -7.73 -10.16 10.66
CA MET A 202 -6.92 -10.52 9.50
C MET A 202 -5.52 -11.01 9.84
N ALA A 203 -4.87 -10.39 10.82
CA ALA A 203 -3.45 -10.56 11.04
C ALA A 203 -3.15 -11.79 11.90
N GLU A 204 -2.16 -12.56 11.47
CA GLU A 204 -1.61 -13.69 12.22
C GLU A 204 -0.64 -13.23 13.32
N SER A 205 -0.05 -12.04 13.13
CA SER A 205 0.83 -11.39 14.08
C SER A 205 0.62 -9.88 14.11
N ILE A 206 0.87 -9.25 15.26
CA ILE A 206 0.66 -7.81 15.49
C ILE A 206 1.93 -7.20 16.09
N VAL A 207 2.30 -6.05 15.59
CA VAL A 207 3.42 -5.20 16.07
C VAL A 207 2.92 -3.79 16.35
#